data_7101c016a3d3601a35c0821e5f8a91a5
#
_entry.id   7101c016a3d3601a35c0821e5f8a91a5
#
_cell.length_a   1.000
_cell.length_b   1.000
_cell.length_c   1.000
_cell.angle_alpha   90.00
_cell.angle_beta   90.00
_cell.angle_gamma   90.00
#
_symmetry.space_group_name_H-M   'P 1'
#
loop_
_entity.id
_entity.type
_entity.pdbx_description
1 polymer ?
#
loop_
_entity_poly.entity_id
_entity_poly.type
_entity_poly.pdbx_seq_one_letter_code
_entity_poly.pdbx_strand_id
1 'polypeptide(L)'
;MAARHALKALVALSAVAIPLGIAGPAHATVTSSGCTVTPLAPVFKNQWTSTGEKRIQYPIEVTCSAGRSITITDERWEADTTSADDFIGSSTLVNSFGSTGGTLARTITATLPDSDPWGDDNEEMYHRVRFTVSSNGVTSPVTVWDMSPTRTFHL
;
A
#
# COMPACT_ATOMS: atom_id res chain seq x y z
N MET A 1 64.45 30.25 36.93
CA MET A 1 63.22 29.64 37.44
C MET A 1 62.13 29.88 36.39
N ALA A 2 61.76 28.87 35.62
CA ALA A 2 60.78 28.97 34.53
C ALA A 2 59.49 28.27 34.92
N ALA A 3 58.42 29.01 35.06
CA ALA A 3 57.09 28.46 35.37
C ALA A 3 56.44 27.98 34.08
N ARG A 4 56.09 26.68 34.05
CA ARG A 4 55.32 26.03 32.94
C ARG A 4 53.82 26.12 33.25
N HIS A 5 53.10 26.89 32.46
CA HIS A 5 51.63 26.89 32.48
C HIS A 5 51.11 25.73 31.64
N ALA A 6 50.45 24.77 32.28
CA ALA A 6 49.72 23.67 31.62
C ALA A 6 48.33 24.17 31.23
N LEU A 7 48.06 24.26 29.92
CA LEU A 7 46.76 24.58 29.37
C LEU A 7 45.90 23.29 29.36
N LYS A 8 44.84 23.26 30.16
CA LYS A 8 43.85 22.17 30.14
C LYS A 8 42.80 22.49 29.09
N ALA A 9 42.80 21.77 27.98
CA ALA A 9 41.74 21.86 26.97
C ALA A 9 40.51 21.04 27.47
N LEU A 10 39.39 21.73 27.65
CA LEU A 10 38.08 21.14 27.88
C LEU A 10 37.49 20.75 26.51
N VAL A 11 37.34 19.47 26.27
CA VAL A 11 36.58 18.94 25.11
C VAL A 11 35.11 18.86 25.51
N ALA A 12 34.31 19.76 24.99
CA ALA A 12 32.86 19.70 25.15
C ALA A 12 32.27 18.67 24.15
N LEU A 13 31.76 17.53 24.67
CA LEU A 13 31.03 16.56 23.88
C LEU A 13 29.61 17.07 23.66
N SER A 14 29.30 17.54 22.46
CA SER A 14 27.95 17.90 22.05
C SER A 14 27.18 16.62 21.68
N ALA A 15 26.25 16.20 22.52
CA ALA A 15 25.33 15.13 22.21
C ALA A 15 24.31 15.62 21.16
N VAL A 16 24.43 15.15 19.92
CA VAL A 16 23.42 15.35 18.88
C VAL A 16 22.27 14.38 19.14
N ALA A 17 21.16 14.88 19.63
CA ALA A 17 19.90 14.12 19.71
C ALA A 17 19.35 13.93 18.29
N ILE A 18 19.47 12.71 17.73
CA ILE A 18 18.83 12.32 16.49
C ILE A 18 17.36 12.04 16.82
N PRO A 19 16.37 12.77 16.26
CA PRO A 19 14.98 12.42 16.44
C PRO A 19 14.74 11.05 15.77
N LEU A 20 14.39 10.04 16.57
CA LEU A 20 13.83 8.79 16.09
C LEU A 20 12.47 9.12 15.46
N GLY A 21 12.47 9.43 14.16
CA GLY A 21 11.24 9.47 13.37
C GLY A 21 10.59 8.10 13.47
N ILE A 22 9.35 8.05 13.93
CA ILE A 22 8.50 6.85 13.82
C ILE A 22 8.31 6.62 12.33
N ALA A 23 9.11 5.71 11.74
CA ALA A 23 8.88 5.25 10.39
C ALA A 23 7.52 4.54 10.42
N GLY A 24 6.51 5.14 9.80
CA GLY A 24 5.26 4.44 9.50
C GLY A 24 5.57 3.17 8.71
N PRO A 25 4.67 2.17 8.70
CA PRO A 25 4.89 0.93 7.97
C PRO A 25 5.30 1.27 6.53
N ALA A 26 6.47 0.80 6.15
CA ALA A 26 6.98 0.97 4.80
C ALA A 26 6.03 0.22 3.86
N HIS A 27 5.30 0.95 3.02
CA HIS A 27 4.53 0.37 1.94
C HIS A 27 5.51 -0.31 0.99
N ALA A 28 5.39 -1.61 0.83
CA ALA A 28 6.10 -2.30 -0.21
C ALA A 28 5.56 -1.81 -1.56
N THR A 29 6.44 -1.45 -2.47
CA THR A 29 6.10 -0.99 -3.82
C THR A 29 6.76 -1.95 -4.79
N VAL A 30 5.97 -2.68 -5.57
CA VAL A 30 6.52 -3.59 -6.58
C VAL A 30 6.74 -2.86 -7.89
N THR A 31 7.95 -3.00 -8.42
CA THR A 31 8.33 -2.46 -9.74
C THR A 31 8.72 -3.61 -10.67
N SER A 32 8.18 -3.62 -11.87
CA SER A 32 8.51 -4.58 -12.92
C SER A 32 8.33 -3.96 -14.30
N SER A 33 9.27 -4.23 -15.20
CA SER A 33 9.19 -3.89 -16.64
C SER A 33 8.81 -2.43 -16.91
N GLY A 34 9.28 -1.49 -16.09
CA GLY A 34 9.01 -0.05 -16.22
C GLY A 34 7.64 0.39 -15.72
N CYS A 35 6.95 -0.44 -14.94
CA CYS A 35 5.76 -0.08 -14.19
C CYS A 35 5.96 -0.29 -12.70
N THR A 36 5.36 0.59 -11.91
CA THR A 36 5.29 0.53 -10.44
C THR A 36 3.83 0.55 -10.03
N VAL A 37 3.42 -0.34 -9.14
CA VAL A 37 2.08 -0.41 -8.59
C VAL A 37 2.17 -0.32 -7.08
N THR A 38 1.34 0.53 -6.49
CA THR A 38 1.28 0.75 -5.03
C THR A 38 -0.17 0.59 -4.57
N PRO A 39 -0.53 -0.49 -3.86
CA PRO A 39 -1.83 -0.59 -3.20
C PRO A 39 -1.85 0.33 -1.99
N LEU A 40 -2.88 1.18 -1.91
CA LEU A 40 -3.05 2.13 -0.80
C LEU A 40 -4.08 1.59 0.20
N ALA A 41 -4.03 2.07 1.45
CA ALA A 41 -4.97 1.65 2.48
C ALA A 41 -6.43 1.81 2.02
N PRO A 42 -7.31 0.84 2.30
CA PRO A 42 -8.73 0.95 2.02
C PRO A 42 -9.36 2.18 2.69
N VAL A 43 -10.37 2.77 2.08
CA VAL A 43 -11.02 3.99 2.58
C VAL A 43 -12.54 3.91 2.46
N PHE A 44 -13.27 4.43 3.45
CA PHE A 44 -14.71 4.65 3.39
C PHE A 44 -14.99 6.10 2.96
N LYS A 45 -15.79 6.28 1.91
CA LYS A 45 -16.15 7.59 1.34
C LYS A 45 -17.63 7.90 1.50
N ASN A 46 -18.23 7.47 2.61
CA ASN A 46 -19.67 7.66 2.88
C ASN A 46 -20.57 7.13 1.74
N GLN A 47 -20.18 6.02 1.14
CA GLN A 47 -20.97 5.33 0.13
C GLN A 47 -21.62 4.09 0.76
N TRP A 48 -22.90 3.87 0.41
CA TRP A 48 -23.71 2.81 0.94
C TRP A 48 -24.40 2.04 -0.20
N THR A 49 -24.72 0.79 0.02
CA THR A 49 -25.61 0.03 -0.86
C THR A 49 -27.06 0.49 -0.65
N SER A 50 -27.96 0.05 -1.51
CA SER A 50 -29.42 0.26 -1.30
C SER A 50 -29.95 -0.47 -0.07
N THR A 51 -29.24 -1.46 0.44
CA THR A 51 -29.55 -2.24 1.64
C THR A 51 -28.93 -1.66 2.91
N GLY A 52 -28.15 -0.58 2.81
CA GLY A 52 -27.56 0.12 3.96
C GLY A 52 -26.17 -0.38 4.37
N GLU A 53 -25.54 -1.23 3.57
CA GLU A 53 -24.19 -1.73 3.84
C GLU A 53 -23.13 -0.71 3.38
N LYS A 54 -22.03 -0.58 4.10
CA LYS A 54 -20.90 0.31 3.73
C LYS A 54 -20.19 -0.19 2.49
N ARG A 55 -19.76 0.74 1.63
CA ARG A 55 -18.93 0.45 0.45
C ARG A 55 -17.52 0.98 0.67
N ILE A 56 -16.56 0.07 0.67
CA ILE A 56 -15.14 0.36 0.85
C ILE A 56 -14.47 0.52 -0.51
N GLN A 57 -13.64 1.52 -0.61
CA GLN A 57 -12.77 1.77 -1.77
C GLN A 57 -11.37 1.25 -1.50
N TYR A 58 -10.81 0.56 -2.49
CA TYR A 58 -9.46 -0.02 -2.50
C TYR A 58 -8.65 0.72 -3.57
N PRO A 59 -7.95 1.79 -3.20
CA PRO A 59 -7.23 2.62 -4.15
C PRO A 59 -5.87 2.01 -4.51
N ILE A 60 -5.49 2.15 -5.79
CA ILE A 60 -4.23 1.68 -6.35
C ILE A 60 -3.61 2.84 -7.13
N GLU A 61 -2.36 3.15 -6.88
CA GLU A 61 -1.58 4.06 -7.71
C GLU A 61 -0.71 3.25 -8.68
N VAL A 62 -0.72 3.66 -9.96
CA VAL A 62 0.00 2.99 -11.04
C VAL A 62 0.84 4.00 -11.78
N THR A 63 2.13 3.80 -11.84
CA THR A 63 3.06 4.61 -12.65
C THR A 63 3.76 3.72 -13.66
N CYS A 64 3.69 4.05 -14.94
CA CYS A 64 4.36 3.30 -16.00
C CYS A 64 5.12 4.22 -16.96
N SER A 65 6.21 3.68 -17.51
CA SER A 65 6.90 4.27 -18.65
C SER A 65 6.02 4.24 -19.91
N ALA A 66 6.39 5.04 -20.89
CA ALA A 66 5.71 5.12 -22.17
C ALA A 66 5.58 3.75 -22.88
N GLY A 67 4.49 3.56 -23.62
CA GLY A 67 4.23 2.39 -24.44
C GLY A 67 4.02 1.07 -23.66
N ARG A 68 3.64 1.15 -22.38
CA ARG A 68 3.34 -0.01 -21.54
C ARG A 68 1.84 -0.24 -21.45
N SER A 69 1.46 -1.52 -21.40
CA SER A 69 0.12 -1.94 -20.99
C SER A 69 0.29 -2.84 -19.76
N ILE A 70 -0.53 -2.59 -18.73
CA ILE A 70 -0.44 -3.32 -17.47
C ILE A 70 -1.77 -4.02 -17.18
N THR A 71 -1.69 -5.27 -16.71
CA THR A 71 -2.81 -6.04 -16.19
C THR A 71 -2.57 -6.29 -14.71
N ILE A 72 -3.43 -5.76 -13.86
CA ILE A 72 -3.35 -5.85 -12.41
C ILE A 72 -4.44 -6.80 -11.92
N THR A 73 -4.07 -7.77 -11.10
CA THR A 73 -5.00 -8.57 -10.28
C THR A 73 -4.99 -7.99 -8.88
N ASP A 74 -6.17 -7.62 -8.38
CA ASP A 74 -6.41 -7.17 -7.02
C ASP A 74 -7.21 -8.24 -6.28
N GLU A 75 -6.83 -8.57 -5.06
CA GLU A 75 -7.58 -9.41 -4.13
C GLU A 75 -7.82 -8.64 -2.83
N ARG A 76 -9.04 -8.70 -2.35
CA ARG A 76 -9.49 -8.04 -1.12
C ARG A 76 -9.67 -9.10 -0.05
N TRP A 77 -9.25 -8.76 1.17
CA TRP A 77 -9.18 -9.65 2.30
C TRP A 77 -9.64 -8.93 3.57
N GLU A 78 -10.24 -9.67 4.45
CA GLU A 78 -10.41 -9.29 5.83
C GLU A 78 -9.34 -9.98 6.66
N ALA A 79 -8.68 -9.21 7.52
CA ALA A 79 -7.61 -9.70 8.38
C ALA A 79 -8.18 -10.13 9.73
N ASP A 80 -7.99 -11.38 10.08
CA ASP A 80 -8.35 -11.93 11.38
C ASP A 80 -7.16 -12.02 12.32
N THR A 81 -7.36 -11.69 13.58
CA THR A 81 -6.31 -11.84 14.60
C THR A 81 -6.22 -13.26 15.17
N THR A 82 -7.26 -14.07 15.01
CA THR A 82 -7.41 -15.39 15.66
C THR A 82 -7.62 -16.54 14.70
N SER A 83 -7.95 -16.26 13.45
CA SER A 83 -8.16 -17.24 12.38
C SER A 83 -7.33 -16.90 11.12
N ALA A 84 -7.57 -17.61 10.05
CA ALA A 84 -6.99 -17.24 8.74
C ALA A 84 -7.81 -16.10 8.15
N ASP A 85 -7.12 -15.18 7.46
CA ASP A 85 -7.77 -14.07 6.77
C ASP A 85 -8.81 -14.56 5.77
N ASP A 86 -9.95 -13.87 5.71
CA ASP A 86 -11.06 -14.21 4.83
C ASP A 86 -10.96 -13.51 3.47
N PHE A 87 -11.07 -14.32 2.41
CA PHE A 87 -11.08 -13.83 1.03
C PHE A 87 -12.43 -13.23 0.67
N ILE A 88 -12.46 -11.92 0.39
CA ILE A 88 -13.69 -11.17 0.06
C ILE A 88 -13.97 -11.13 -1.45
N GLY A 89 -12.92 -11.14 -2.27
CA GLY A 89 -13.10 -11.13 -3.71
C GLY A 89 -11.90 -10.62 -4.49
N SER A 90 -11.98 -10.73 -5.82
CA SER A 90 -10.91 -10.28 -6.71
C SER A 90 -11.44 -9.42 -7.86
N SER A 91 -10.55 -8.64 -8.47
CA SER A 91 -10.82 -7.83 -9.65
C SER A 91 -9.59 -7.78 -10.55
N THR A 92 -9.82 -7.64 -11.86
CA THR A 92 -8.75 -7.41 -12.83
C THR A 92 -8.91 -6.05 -13.46
N LEU A 93 -7.83 -5.28 -13.47
CA LEU A 93 -7.76 -3.96 -14.09
C LEU A 93 -6.75 -4.00 -15.24
N VAL A 94 -7.11 -3.41 -16.39
CA VAL A 94 -6.20 -3.26 -17.52
C VAL A 94 -6.07 -1.78 -17.85
N ASN A 95 -4.83 -1.31 -17.99
CA ASN A 95 -4.53 0.07 -18.35
C ASN A 95 -3.41 0.15 -19.37
N SER A 96 -3.49 1.12 -20.27
CA SER A 96 -2.46 1.38 -21.26
C SER A 96 -1.91 2.79 -21.10
N PHE A 97 -0.59 2.90 -21.18
CA PHE A 97 0.14 4.16 -21.10
C PHE A 97 0.66 4.52 -22.48
N GLY A 98 0.26 5.70 -22.95
CA GLY A 98 0.62 6.20 -24.27
C GLY A 98 2.10 6.54 -24.42
N SER A 99 2.42 7.40 -25.39
CA SER A 99 3.80 7.75 -25.74
C SER A 99 4.58 8.53 -24.67
N THR A 100 3.91 9.07 -23.65
CA THR A 100 4.56 9.83 -22.57
C THR A 100 4.70 9.04 -21.25
N GLY A 101 4.00 7.90 -21.12
CA GLY A 101 3.87 7.23 -19.82
C GLY A 101 3.05 8.06 -18.84
N GLY A 102 3.25 7.85 -17.53
CA GLY A 102 2.63 8.66 -16.47
C GLY A 102 2.15 7.88 -15.27
N THR A 103 1.43 8.59 -14.40
CA THR A 103 0.79 8.04 -13.20
C THR A 103 -0.73 8.15 -13.31
N LEU A 104 -1.43 7.13 -12.85
CA LEU A 104 -2.88 7.15 -12.73
C LEU A 104 -3.32 6.47 -11.42
N ALA A 105 -4.43 6.95 -10.86
CA ALA A 105 -5.11 6.32 -9.75
C ALA A 105 -6.24 5.41 -10.28
N ARG A 106 -6.38 4.25 -9.67
CA ARG A 106 -7.50 3.33 -9.86
C ARG A 106 -8.14 3.01 -8.51
N THR A 107 -9.42 2.75 -8.53
CA THR A 107 -10.17 2.42 -7.31
C THR A 107 -11.13 1.28 -7.63
N ILE A 108 -11.07 0.23 -6.83
CA ILE A 108 -12.08 -0.82 -6.79
C ILE A 108 -12.99 -0.50 -5.61
N THR A 109 -14.28 -0.76 -5.78
CA THR A 109 -15.26 -0.57 -4.70
C THR A 109 -15.96 -1.88 -4.43
N ALA A 110 -15.99 -2.31 -3.17
CA ALA A 110 -16.71 -3.49 -2.72
C ALA A 110 -17.54 -3.18 -1.47
N THR A 111 -18.54 -3.99 -1.20
CA THR A 111 -19.29 -3.93 0.06
C THR A 111 -18.40 -4.42 1.19
N LEU A 112 -18.48 -3.74 2.35
CA LEU A 112 -17.87 -4.22 3.58
C LEU A 112 -18.62 -5.48 4.01
N PRO A 113 -17.96 -6.63 4.14
CA PRO A 113 -18.61 -7.81 4.67
C PRO A 113 -18.98 -7.61 6.14
N ASP A 114 -19.94 -8.35 6.62
CA ASP A 114 -20.19 -8.64 8.03
C ASP A 114 -19.89 -10.11 8.18
N SER A 115 -18.63 -10.43 8.43
CA SER A 115 -18.15 -11.81 8.40
C SER A 115 -18.09 -12.45 9.78
N ASP A 116 -18.12 -11.66 10.84
CA ASP A 116 -18.00 -12.15 12.21
C ASP A 116 -19.34 -12.44 12.87
N PRO A 117 -19.74 -13.74 13.02
CA PRO A 117 -21.03 -14.10 13.61
C PRO A 117 -21.13 -13.86 15.12
N TRP A 118 -20.07 -13.35 15.77
CA TRP A 118 -19.98 -13.25 17.23
C TRP A 118 -19.88 -11.81 17.77
N GLY A 119 -20.19 -10.79 16.95
CA GLY A 119 -20.43 -9.43 17.45
C GLY A 119 -19.17 -8.61 17.68
N ASP A 120 -18.14 -8.82 16.88
CA ASP A 120 -17.13 -7.79 16.66
C ASP A 120 -17.65 -6.85 15.56
N ASP A 121 -17.94 -5.60 15.94
CA ASP A 121 -18.44 -4.57 15.00
C ASP A 121 -17.28 -3.95 14.17
N ASN A 122 -16.10 -4.59 14.14
CA ASN A 122 -14.90 -4.07 13.51
C ASN A 122 -14.40 -5.03 12.44
N GLU A 123 -14.25 -4.53 11.22
CA GLU A 123 -13.70 -5.25 10.08
C GLU A 123 -12.34 -4.69 9.68
N GLU A 124 -11.30 -5.51 9.73
CA GLU A 124 -9.94 -5.15 9.34
C GLU A 124 -9.68 -5.50 7.88
N MET A 125 -9.83 -4.52 7.00
CA MET A 125 -9.71 -4.72 5.57
C MET A 125 -8.34 -4.35 5.02
N TYR A 126 -7.82 -5.18 4.13
CA TYR A 126 -6.68 -4.88 3.26
C TYR A 126 -6.92 -5.42 1.85
N HIS A 127 -6.05 -5.05 0.92
CA HIS A 127 -5.99 -5.68 -0.40
C HIS A 127 -4.55 -5.93 -0.80
N ARG A 128 -4.38 -6.85 -1.74
CA ARG A 128 -3.08 -7.15 -2.34
C ARG A 128 -3.17 -7.13 -3.85
N VAL A 129 -2.10 -6.72 -4.48
CA VAL A 129 -2.02 -6.63 -5.93
C VAL A 129 -0.83 -7.40 -6.46
N ARG A 130 -0.98 -7.93 -7.66
CA ARG A 130 0.12 -8.40 -8.51
C ARG A 130 -0.19 -8.02 -9.95
N PHE A 131 0.80 -7.96 -10.80
CA PHE A 131 0.59 -7.50 -12.16
C PHE A 131 1.56 -8.13 -13.18
N THR A 132 1.17 -8.02 -14.44
CA THR A 132 2.04 -8.24 -15.61
C THR A 132 2.09 -6.96 -16.43
N VAL A 133 3.20 -6.77 -17.16
CA VAL A 133 3.39 -5.63 -18.06
C VAL A 133 3.66 -6.14 -19.47
N SER A 134 2.92 -5.61 -20.44
CA SER A 134 3.13 -5.88 -21.85
C SER A 134 3.74 -4.68 -22.57
N SER A 135 4.73 -4.94 -23.43
CA SER A 135 5.36 -3.92 -24.28
C SER A 135 5.87 -4.58 -25.56
N ASN A 136 5.56 -4.01 -26.70
CA ASN A 136 5.97 -4.51 -28.01
C ASN A 136 5.65 -6.01 -28.23
N GLY A 137 4.48 -6.44 -27.78
CA GLY A 137 4.02 -7.84 -27.92
C GLY A 137 4.63 -8.83 -26.92
N VAL A 138 5.51 -8.38 -26.03
CA VAL A 138 6.11 -9.22 -24.99
C VAL A 138 5.48 -8.89 -23.64
N THR A 139 5.06 -9.93 -22.90
CA THR A 139 4.49 -9.80 -21.55
C THR A 139 5.50 -10.30 -20.50
N SER A 140 5.68 -9.52 -19.43
CA SER A 140 6.54 -9.88 -18.31
C SER A 140 5.97 -11.08 -17.53
N PRO A 141 6.81 -11.79 -16.75
CA PRO A 141 6.29 -12.66 -15.68
C PRO A 141 5.38 -11.87 -14.74
N VAL A 142 4.46 -12.57 -14.07
CA VAL A 142 3.65 -11.98 -13.00
C VAL A 142 4.54 -11.63 -11.81
N THR A 143 4.28 -10.48 -11.18
CA THR A 143 5.01 -10.05 -9.97
C THR A 143 4.62 -10.88 -8.75
N VAL A 144 5.38 -10.75 -7.67
CA VAL A 144 4.93 -11.15 -6.33
C VAL A 144 3.75 -10.29 -5.89
N TRP A 145 3.01 -10.75 -4.89
CA TRP A 145 1.96 -9.96 -4.25
C TRP A 145 2.56 -8.79 -3.48
N ASP A 146 1.93 -7.63 -3.59
CA ASP A 146 2.17 -6.44 -2.79
C ASP A 146 0.91 -6.10 -2.00
N MET A 147 1.04 -5.82 -0.71
CA MET A 147 -0.08 -5.66 0.21
C MET A 147 -0.24 -4.19 0.61
N SER A 148 -1.48 -3.72 0.66
CA SER A 148 -1.82 -2.44 1.27
C SER A 148 -1.69 -2.51 2.80
N PRO A 149 -1.62 -1.36 3.49
CA PRO A 149 -1.90 -1.33 4.93
C PRO A 149 -3.31 -1.82 5.21
N THR A 150 -3.47 -2.50 6.34
CA THR A 150 -4.78 -2.85 6.90
C THR A 150 -5.47 -1.61 7.46
N ARG A 151 -6.80 -1.59 7.37
CA ARG A 151 -7.64 -0.52 7.87
C ARG A 151 -8.85 -1.12 8.59
N THR A 152 -9.10 -0.67 9.82
CA THR A 152 -10.28 -1.06 10.60
C THR A 152 -11.48 -0.18 10.23
N PHE A 153 -12.64 -0.80 10.04
CA PHE A 153 -13.92 -0.16 9.80
C PHE A 153 -14.93 -0.67 10.81
N HIS A 154 -15.68 0.23 11.45
CA HIS A 154 -16.82 -0.13 12.30
C HIS A 154 -18.05 -0.35 11.43
N LEU A 155 -18.82 -1.43 11.67
CA LEU A 155 -20.10 -1.74 11.01
C LEU A 155 -21.20 -0.75 11.36
#